data_8febbff2352353538493f9c3b42da7a2
#
_entry.id   8febbff2352353538493f9c3b42da7a2
#
_cell.length_a   1.000
_cell.length_b   1.000
_cell.length_c   1.000
_cell.angle_alpha   90.00
_cell.angle_beta   90.00
_cell.angle_gamma   90.00
#
_symmetry.space_group_name_H-M   'P 1'
#
loop_
_entity.id
_entity.type
_entity.pdbx_description
1 polymer ?
#
loop_
_entity_poly.entity_id
_entity_poly.type
_entity_poly.pdbx_seq_one_letter_code
_entity_poly.pdbx_strand_id
1 'polypeptide(L)'
;NFPVHAIMMEKCDNTLDSLMCGKNELTEPEWAATLLQVIMALIAYQHMFAFTHNDLHTNNIMFVKTDKVFLHYLHKGTYYRVPTHGRIMKIIDFGRAIYKYRGKTMVSDSFDRAGDAATQYNCEPYLNPKKPRLDPNPSFDLCRLACSLFDYFVEDIRDAAEYSATLKESRVARMV
;
A
#
# COMPACT_ATOMS: atom_id res chain seq x y z
N ASN A 1 -27.27 -20.03 -17.08
CA ASN A 1 -26.96 -18.96 -16.11
C ASN A 1 -25.80 -19.43 -15.25
N PHE A 2 -24.68 -18.73 -15.31
CA PHE A 2 -23.55 -18.98 -14.38
C PHE A 2 -23.75 -18.12 -13.13
N PRO A 3 -23.64 -18.67 -11.91
CA PRO A 3 -23.66 -17.86 -10.70
C PRO A 3 -22.43 -16.95 -10.71
N VAL A 4 -22.63 -15.66 -10.41
CA VAL A 4 -21.57 -14.66 -10.34
C VAL A 4 -21.67 -13.90 -9.03
N HIS A 5 -20.53 -13.54 -8.46
CA HIS A 5 -20.45 -12.57 -7.38
C HIS A 5 -20.15 -11.21 -7.98
N ALA A 6 -20.93 -10.19 -7.63
CA ALA A 6 -20.71 -8.83 -8.07
C ALA A 6 -20.37 -7.93 -6.87
N ILE A 7 -19.26 -7.22 -6.96
CA ILE A 7 -18.83 -6.23 -5.95
C ILE A 7 -18.97 -4.86 -6.59
N MET A 8 -19.81 -4.01 -6.01
CA MET A 8 -19.95 -2.61 -6.44
C MET A 8 -19.01 -1.75 -5.60
N MET A 9 -18.13 -1.01 -6.26
CA MET A 9 -17.15 -0.14 -5.64
C MET A 9 -17.21 1.27 -6.22
N GLU A 10 -16.67 2.24 -5.47
CA GLU A 10 -16.42 3.59 -5.98
C GLU A 10 -15.54 3.52 -7.24
N LYS A 11 -15.92 4.25 -8.28
CA LYS A 11 -15.08 4.35 -9.48
C LYS A 11 -13.88 5.26 -9.18
N CYS A 12 -12.69 4.74 -9.31
CA CYS A 12 -11.46 5.51 -9.28
C CYS A 12 -11.04 5.96 -10.69
N ASP A 13 -10.25 7.04 -10.78
CA ASP A 13 -9.80 7.60 -12.06
C ASP A 13 -8.66 6.76 -12.66
N ASN A 14 -7.60 6.49 -11.89
CA ASN A 14 -6.47 5.66 -12.34
C ASN A 14 -5.59 5.21 -11.16
N THR A 15 -4.53 4.45 -11.43
CA THR A 15 -3.58 3.94 -10.42
C THR A 15 -2.44 4.95 -10.15
N LEU A 16 -1.75 4.77 -9.02
CA LEU A 16 -0.50 5.48 -8.73
C LEU A 16 0.58 5.14 -9.77
N ASP A 17 0.65 3.88 -10.17
CA ASP A 17 1.55 3.42 -11.22
C ASP A 17 1.38 4.23 -12.53
N SER A 18 0.14 4.46 -12.95
CA SER A 18 -0.14 5.27 -14.14
C SER A 18 0.23 6.75 -13.98
N LEU A 19 0.21 7.29 -12.76
CA LEU A 19 0.71 8.63 -12.48
C LEU A 19 2.24 8.70 -12.59
N MET A 20 2.92 7.66 -12.13
CA MET A 20 4.39 7.55 -12.19
C MET A 20 4.89 7.45 -13.63
N CYS A 21 4.23 6.61 -14.43
CA CYS A 21 4.59 6.39 -15.84
C CYS A 21 4.00 7.43 -16.81
N GLY A 22 3.28 8.42 -16.28
CA GLY A 22 2.59 9.45 -17.07
C GLY A 22 3.53 10.49 -17.68
N LYS A 23 2.97 11.32 -18.59
CA LYS A 23 3.73 12.41 -19.24
C LYS A 23 4.18 13.52 -18.28
N ASN A 24 3.50 13.67 -17.15
CA ASN A 24 3.80 14.65 -16.13
C ASN A 24 4.22 13.92 -14.87
N GLU A 25 5.49 13.94 -14.58
CA GLU A 25 6.04 13.41 -13.34
C GLU A 25 5.46 14.14 -12.12
N LEU A 26 5.25 13.40 -11.04
CA LEU A 26 4.85 14.00 -9.77
C LEU A 26 6.00 14.84 -9.21
N THR A 27 5.69 16.06 -8.83
CA THR A 27 6.64 16.90 -8.10
C THR A 27 6.91 16.35 -6.70
N GLU A 28 8.03 16.73 -6.09
CA GLU A 28 8.37 16.31 -4.72
C GLU A 28 7.24 16.58 -3.70
N PRO A 29 6.57 17.76 -3.69
CA PRO A 29 5.43 17.97 -2.79
C PRO A 29 4.23 17.06 -3.08
N GLU A 30 3.97 16.72 -4.35
CA GLU A 30 2.91 15.78 -4.72
C GLU A 30 3.22 14.36 -4.26
N TRP A 31 4.48 13.93 -4.38
CA TRP A 31 4.94 12.65 -3.85
C TRP A 31 4.75 12.58 -2.34
N ALA A 32 5.23 13.58 -1.60
CA ALA A 32 5.11 13.63 -0.15
C ALA A 32 3.63 13.59 0.29
N ALA A 33 2.76 14.33 -0.39
CA ALA A 33 1.33 14.35 -0.11
C ALA A 33 0.65 13.00 -0.43
N THR A 34 1.03 12.37 -1.54
CA THR A 34 0.54 11.04 -1.95
C THR A 34 0.90 9.97 -0.93
N LEU A 35 2.19 9.87 -0.58
CA LEU A 35 2.67 8.88 0.39
C LEU A 35 2.05 9.10 1.77
N LEU A 36 1.92 10.36 2.21
CA LEU A 36 1.30 10.65 3.51
C LEU A 36 -0.19 10.27 3.53
N GLN A 37 -0.94 10.46 2.45
CA GLN A 37 -2.32 9.98 2.37
C GLN A 37 -2.41 8.46 2.52
N VAL A 38 -1.54 7.70 1.83
CA VAL A 38 -1.49 6.24 1.92
C VAL A 38 -1.12 5.79 3.34
N ILE A 39 -0.09 6.40 3.94
CA ILE A 39 0.33 6.11 5.32
C ILE A 39 -0.81 6.36 6.31
N MET A 40 -1.53 7.48 6.18
CA MET A 40 -2.66 7.79 7.08
C MET A 40 -3.82 6.81 6.91
N ALA A 41 -4.07 6.33 5.69
CA ALA A 41 -5.06 5.28 5.46
C ALA A 41 -4.64 3.95 6.11
N LEU A 42 -3.38 3.54 5.96
CA LEU A 42 -2.85 2.34 6.62
C LEU A 42 -2.91 2.45 8.14
N ILE A 43 -2.53 3.59 8.72
CA ILE A 43 -2.63 3.83 10.17
C ILE A 43 -4.08 3.63 10.65
N ALA A 44 -5.06 4.17 9.91
CA ALA A 44 -6.47 4.01 10.26
C ALA A 44 -6.90 2.54 10.19
N TYR A 45 -6.56 1.81 9.14
CA TYR A 45 -6.91 0.41 8.98
C TYR A 45 -6.22 -0.48 10.03
N GLN A 46 -4.94 -0.26 10.29
CA GLN A 46 -4.19 -0.99 11.32
C GLN A 46 -4.78 -0.75 12.71
N HIS A 47 -5.12 0.49 13.02
CA HIS A 47 -5.71 0.84 14.32
C HIS A 47 -7.12 0.26 14.51
N MET A 48 -7.96 0.33 13.49
CA MET A 48 -9.36 -0.11 13.57
C MET A 48 -9.53 -1.62 13.44
N PHE A 49 -8.70 -2.27 12.63
CA PHE A 49 -8.91 -3.66 12.22
C PHE A 49 -7.72 -4.57 12.47
N ALA A 50 -6.61 -4.11 13.08
CA ALA A 50 -5.34 -4.83 13.13
C ALA A 50 -4.97 -5.39 11.73
N PHE A 51 -5.09 -4.52 10.74
CA PHE A 51 -5.08 -4.84 9.31
C PHE A 51 -3.65 -4.95 8.76
N THR A 52 -3.47 -5.90 7.84
CA THR A 52 -2.36 -5.93 6.90
C THR A 52 -2.90 -6.18 5.50
N HIS A 53 -2.42 -5.41 4.52
CA HIS A 53 -2.84 -5.54 3.12
C HIS A 53 -2.19 -6.76 2.46
N ASN A 54 -0.91 -6.97 2.74
CA ASN A 54 -0.06 -8.08 2.29
C ASN A 54 0.29 -8.10 0.79
N ASP A 55 -0.24 -7.18 0.01
CA ASP A 55 0.07 -7.01 -1.41
C ASP A 55 0.01 -5.52 -1.83
N LEU A 56 0.52 -4.63 -0.99
CA LEU A 56 0.50 -3.20 -1.27
C LEU A 56 1.62 -2.81 -2.24
N HIS A 57 1.26 -2.45 -3.45
CA HIS A 57 2.15 -1.93 -4.50
C HIS A 57 1.46 -0.81 -5.28
N THR A 58 2.16 -0.15 -6.19
CA THR A 58 1.69 1.05 -6.90
C THR A 58 0.40 0.86 -7.70
N ASN A 59 0.14 -0.35 -8.22
CA ASN A 59 -1.11 -0.67 -8.91
C ASN A 59 -2.29 -0.90 -7.97
N ASN A 60 -2.06 -1.18 -6.68
CA ASN A 60 -3.09 -1.31 -5.65
C ASN A 60 -3.36 -0.01 -4.89
N ILE A 61 -2.82 1.09 -5.38
CA ILE A 61 -3.15 2.45 -4.96
C ILE A 61 -3.76 3.16 -6.16
N MET A 62 -5.00 3.59 -6.03
CA MET A 62 -5.70 4.39 -7.02
C MET A 62 -5.96 5.79 -6.49
N PHE A 63 -6.49 6.67 -7.33
CA PHE A 63 -6.94 7.98 -6.89
C PHE A 63 -8.29 8.34 -7.49
N VAL A 64 -8.97 9.27 -6.82
CA VAL A 64 -10.12 10.01 -7.35
C VAL A 64 -9.79 11.49 -7.39
N LYS A 65 -10.26 12.19 -8.41
CA LYS A 65 -10.13 13.64 -8.53
C LYS A 65 -10.98 14.35 -7.47
N THR A 66 -10.50 15.49 -7.00
CA THR A 66 -11.20 16.26 -5.98
C THR A 66 -10.91 17.76 -6.09
N ASP A 67 -11.90 18.57 -5.73
CA ASP A 67 -11.77 20.02 -5.58
C ASP A 67 -11.34 20.42 -4.15
N LYS A 68 -11.26 19.47 -3.23
CA LYS A 68 -10.73 19.72 -1.88
C LYS A 68 -9.27 20.07 -1.96
N VAL A 69 -8.89 21.21 -1.39
CA VAL A 69 -7.48 21.67 -1.38
C VAL A 69 -6.66 20.89 -0.37
N PHE A 70 -7.24 20.55 0.77
CA PHE A 70 -6.57 19.84 1.86
C PHE A 70 -7.40 18.69 2.42
N LEU A 71 -6.71 17.65 2.87
CA LEU A 71 -7.23 16.66 3.81
C LEU A 71 -6.66 16.94 5.20
N HIS A 72 -7.46 16.66 6.23
CA HIS A 72 -7.08 16.86 7.62
C HIS A 72 -7.10 15.52 8.34
N TYR A 73 -6.00 15.20 9.00
CA TYR A 73 -5.83 13.99 9.77
C TYR A 73 -5.49 14.31 11.22
N LEU A 74 -5.97 13.49 12.13
CA LEU A 74 -5.58 13.52 13.54
C LEU A 74 -4.92 12.19 13.89
N HIS A 75 -3.66 12.21 14.29
CA HIS A 75 -2.95 11.04 14.75
C HIS A 75 -2.15 11.35 16.02
N LYS A 76 -2.37 10.60 17.10
CA LYS A 76 -1.69 10.77 18.40
C LYS A 76 -1.70 12.21 18.90
N GLY A 77 -2.84 12.90 18.78
CA GLY A 77 -2.99 14.29 19.21
C GLY A 77 -2.40 15.35 18.28
N THR A 78 -1.73 14.95 17.21
CA THR A 78 -1.15 15.87 16.22
C THR A 78 -2.07 16.00 15.00
N TYR A 79 -2.34 17.24 14.59
CA TYR A 79 -3.11 17.56 13.40
C TYR A 79 -2.18 17.71 12.19
N TYR A 80 -2.53 16.99 11.13
CA TYR A 80 -1.85 17.04 9.85
C TYR A 80 -2.78 17.65 8.81
N ARG A 81 -2.33 18.68 8.10
CA ARG A 81 -3.02 19.25 6.94
C ARG A 81 -2.22 18.91 5.70
N VAL A 82 -2.79 18.05 4.86
CA VAL A 82 -2.12 17.47 3.69
C VAL A 82 -2.76 18.04 2.43
N PRO A 83 -2.01 18.72 1.54
CA PRO A 83 -2.54 19.17 0.28
C PRO A 83 -2.95 17.95 -0.59
N THR A 84 -4.06 18.08 -1.32
CA THR A 84 -4.54 16.98 -2.19
C THR A 84 -3.88 16.99 -3.56
N HIS A 85 -3.42 18.14 -4.00
CA HIS A 85 -3.02 18.38 -5.40
C HIS A 85 -4.08 17.85 -6.40
N GLY A 86 -5.37 18.01 -6.04
CA GLY A 86 -6.52 17.56 -6.84
C GLY A 86 -6.78 16.07 -6.82
N ARG A 87 -6.15 15.27 -5.91
CA ARG A 87 -6.27 13.82 -5.84
C ARG A 87 -6.45 13.32 -4.41
N ILE A 88 -7.34 12.34 -4.23
CA ILE A 88 -7.46 11.57 -2.97
C ILE A 88 -7.06 10.14 -3.29
N MET A 89 -6.05 9.63 -2.58
CA MET A 89 -5.55 8.27 -2.73
C MET A 89 -6.50 7.25 -2.10
N LYS A 90 -6.66 6.12 -2.76
CA LYS A 90 -7.50 4.99 -2.36
C LYS A 90 -6.68 3.71 -2.42
N ILE A 91 -6.63 2.95 -1.34
CA ILE A 91 -6.07 1.61 -1.33
C ILE A 91 -7.17 0.66 -1.81
N ILE A 92 -6.82 -0.25 -2.71
CA ILE A 92 -7.74 -1.22 -3.34
C ILE A 92 -7.15 -2.62 -3.26
N ASP A 93 -7.95 -3.61 -3.68
CA ASP A 93 -7.56 -5.02 -3.76
C ASP A 93 -7.18 -5.65 -2.40
N PHE A 94 -8.18 -5.86 -1.58
CA PHE A 94 -8.05 -6.49 -0.27
C PHE A 94 -8.07 -8.03 -0.33
N GLY A 95 -7.82 -8.62 -1.51
CA GLY A 95 -7.85 -10.06 -1.73
C GLY A 95 -6.87 -10.86 -0.84
N ARG A 96 -5.75 -10.24 -0.44
CA ARG A 96 -4.77 -10.83 0.49
C ARG A 96 -4.78 -10.18 1.87
N ALA A 97 -5.78 -9.37 2.19
CA ALA A 97 -5.82 -8.70 3.48
C ALA A 97 -6.07 -9.67 4.63
N ILE A 98 -5.35 -9.44 5.73
CA ILE A 98 -5.63 -10.08 7.02
C ILE A 98 -6.08 -8.98 7.98
N TYR A 99 -7.23 -9.18 8.61
CA TYR A 99 -7.81 -8.16 9.49
C TYR A 99 -8.73 -8.77 10.56
N LYS A 100 -9.01 -8.00 11.60
CA LYS A 100 -9.96 -8.39 12.66
C LYS A 100 -11.27 -7.65 12.49
N TYR A 101 -12.37 -8.41 12.49
CA TYR A 101 -13.72 -7.88 12.47
C TYR A 101 -14.61 -8.64 13.46
N ARG A 102 -15.29 -7.91 14.35
CA ARG A 102 -16.17 -8.50 15.40
C ARG A 102 -15.49 -9.63 16.17
N GLY A 103 -14.23 -9.44 16.57
CA GLY A 103 -13.45 -10.41 17.33
C GLY A 103 -12.93 -11.62 16.55
N LYS A 104 -13.22 -11.72 15.26
CA LYS A 104 -12.71 -12.79 14.39
C LYS A 104 -11.59 -12.27 13.50
N THR A 105 -10.54 -13.06 13.34
CA THR A 105 -9.51 -12.80 12.32
C THR A 105 -10.01 -13.35 10.98
N MET A 106 -10.03 -12.48 9.99
CA MET A 106 -10.37 -12.80 8.60
C MET A 106 -9.08 -12.95 7.83
N VAL A 107 -8.90 -14.10 7.18
CA VAL A 107 -7.71 -14.46 6.41
C VAL A 107 -8.18 -15.01 5.07
N SER A 108 -7.57 -14.55 3.98
CA SER A 108 -7.85 -15.06 2.64
C SER A 108 -7.39 -16.51 2.46
N ASP A 109 -8.08 -17.25 1.62
CA ASP A 109 -7.68 -18.58 1.16
C ASP A 109 -6.43 -18.54 0.25
N SER A 110 -6.02 -17.37 -0.23
CA SER A 110 -4.71 -17.18 -0.89
C SER A 110 -3.54 -17.67 -0.03
N PHE A 111 -3.69 -17.71 1.29
CA PHE A 111 -2.66 -18.22 2.22
C PHE A 111 -2.76 -19.73 2.50
N ASP A 112 -3.79 -20.41 2.01
CA ASP A 112 -3.89 -21.88 2.09
C ASP A 112 -2.71 -22.53 1.35
N ARG A 113 -2.44 -23.81 1.65
CA ARG A 113 -1.33 -24.58 1.07
C ARG A 113 -1.31 -24.61 -0.46
N ALA A 114 -2.48 -24.52 -1.09
CA ALA A 114 -2.66 -24.46 -2.53
C ALA A 114 -2.83 -23.04 -3.06
N GLY A 115 -2.83 -22.03 -2.18
CA GLY A 115 -3.02 -20.63 -2.55
C GLY A 115 -1.74 -19.97 -3.10
N ASP A 116 -1.93 -18.90 -3.82
CA ASP A 116 -0.85 -18.13 -4.49
C ASP A 116 0.08 -17.40 -3.51
N ALA A 117 -0.35 -17.19 -2.26
CA ALA A 117 0.42 -16.57 -1.18
C ALA A 117 0.82 -17.58 -0.06
N ALA A 118 0.74 -18.88 -0.32
CA ALA A 118 0.96 -19.95 0.67
C ALA A 118 2.31 -19.91 1.40
N THR A 119 3.31 -19.23 0.86
CA THR A 119 4.65 -19.12 1.45
C THR A 119 4.91 -17.81 2.19
N GLN A 120 3.98 -16.86 2.11
CA GLN A 120 4.18 -15.52 2.69
C GLN A 120 4.12 -15.54 4.21
N TYR A 121 3.21 -16.34 4.79
CA TYR A 121 3.04 -16.49 6.23
C TYR A 121 2.93 -17.95 6.63
N ASN A 122 3.08 -18.23 7.92
CA ASN A 122 2.81 -19.52 8.54
C ASN A 122 2.06 -19.29 9.86
N CYS A 123 0.78 -19.00 9.77
CA CYS A 123 -0.10 -18.67 10.89
C CYS A 123 -1.49 -19.26 10.70
N GLU A 124 -2.31 -19.19 11.75
CA GLU A 124 -3.72 -19.64 11.67
C GLU A 124 -4.51 -18.82 10.63
N PRO A 125 -5.46 -19.45 9.92
CA PRO A 125 -5.92 -20.83 10.07
C PRO A 125 -5.09 -21.88 9.31
N TYR A 126 -4.07 -21.46 8.53
CA TYR A 126 -3.29 -22.33 7.63
C TYR A 126 -1.92 -22.73 8.21
N LEU A 127 -1.77 -22.70 9.51
CA LEU A 127 -0.51 -23.03 10.18
C LEU A 127 0.00 -24.43 9.83
N ASN A 128 1.26 -24.49 9.40
CA ASN A 128 2.00 -25.75 9.26
C ASN A 128 2.91 -25.95 10.49
N PRO A 129 2.61 -26.90 11.38
CA PRO A 129 3.39 -27.09 12.62
C PRO A 129 4.82 -27.60 12.38
N LYS A 130 5.15 -28.03 11.15
CA LYS A 130 6.51 -28.44 10.77
C LYS A 130 7.44 -27.28 10.39
N LYS A 131 6.92 -26.05 10.31
CA LYS A 131 7.65 -24.83 9.97
C LYS A 131 7.57 -23.83 11.11
N PRO A 132 8.55 -22.93 11.25
CA PRO A 132 8.46 -21.83 12.18
C PRO A 132 7.21 -20.99 11.93
N ARG A 133 6.55 -20.54 13.01
CA ARG A 133 5.44 -19.62 12.92
C ARG A 133 5.91 -18.27 12.36
N LEU A 134 5.17 -17.72 11.43
CA LEU A 134 5.41 -16.41 10.82
C LEU A 134 4.07 -15.68 10.71
N ASP A 135 3.84 -14.75 11.62
CA ASP A 135 2.62 -13.95 11.67
C ASP A 135 2.73 -12.71 10.77
N PRO A 136 1.58 -12.17 10.28
CA PRO A 136 1.54 -10.91 9.56
C PRO A 136 2.14 -9.76 10.35
N ASN A 137 2.91 -8.91 9.66
CA ASN A 137 3.54 -7.73 10.25
C ASN A 137 3.03 -6.45 9.57
N PRO A 138 2.46 -5.49 10.32
CA PRO A 138 1.98 -4.22 9.76
C PRO A 138 3.01 -3.43 8.95
N SER A 139 4.31 -3.59 9.25
CA SER A 139 5.39 -2.91 8.50
C SER A 139 5.60 -3.50 7.10
N PHE A 140 5.08 -4.71 6.83
CA PHE A 140 5.25 -5.36 5.54
C PHE A 140 4.63 -4.54 4.39
N ASP A 141 3.47 -3.91 4.63
CA ASP A 141 2.78 -3.13 3.60
C ASP A 141 3.62 -1.95 3.11
N LEU A 142 4.25 -1.21 4.04
CA LEU A 142 5.15 -0.12 3.66
C LEU A 142 6.42 -0.62 2.99
N CYS A 143 6.99 -1.72 3.46
CA CYS A 143 8.16 -2.34 2.82
C CYS A 143 7.82 -2.79 1.38
N ARG A 144 6.67 -3.43 1.17
CA ARG A 144 6.24 -3.88 -0.15
C ARG A 144 5.98 -2.71 -1.10
N LEU A 145 5.35 -1.63 -0.60
CA LEU A 145 5.16 -0.40 -1.36
C LEU A 145 6.51 0.24 -1.70
N ALA A 146 7.42 0.35 -0.72
CA ALA A 146 8.75 0.90 -0.92
C ALA A 146 9.51 0.15 -2.01
N CYS A 147 9.48 -1.18 -2.03
CA CYS A 147 10.10 -1.97 -3.10
C CYS A 147 9.52 -1.62 -4.48
N SER A 148 8.18 -1.48 -4.59
CA SER A 148 7.57 -1.14 -5.89
C SER A 148 7.84 0.30 -6.35
N LEU A 149 8.13 1.21 -5.41
CA LEU A 149 8.56 2.58 -5.71
C LEU A 149 10.05 2.65 -6.04
N PHE A 150 10.85 1.83 -5.36
CA PHE A 150 12.29 1.79 -5.56
C PHE A 150 12.65 1.44 -7.00
N ASP A 151 11.99 0.45 -7.58
CA ASP A 151 12.19 0.03 -8.98
C ASP A 151 11.90 1.16 -10.00
N TYR A 152 11.10 2.16 -9.60
CA TYR A 152 10.85 3.33 -10.44
C TYR A 152 11.98 4.37 -10.36
N PHE A 153 12.59 4.54 -9.17
CA PHE A 153 13.63 5.56 -8.95
C PHE A 153 15.04 5.07 -9.26
N VAL A 154 15.26 3.76 -9.30
CA VAL A 154 16.59 3.15 -9.47
C VAL A 154 16.53 2.09 -10.57
N GLU A 155 17.08 2.41 -11.75
CA GLU A 155 17.05 1.53 -12.91
C GLU A 155 17.97 0.30 -12.73
N ASP A 156 19.18 0.48 -12.20
CA ASP A 156 20.11 -0.61 -11.92
C ASP A 156 20.71 -0.56 -10.51
N ILE A 157 20.20 -1.40 -9.64
CA ILE A 157 20.69 -1.52 -8.26
C ILE A 157 22.15 -1.98 -8.17
N ARG A 158 22.69 -2.57 -9.24
CA ARG A 158 24.07 -3.04 -9.29
C ARG A 158 25.06 -1.88 -9.49
N ASP A 159 24.60 -0.75 -9.96
CA ASP A 159 25.41 0.46 -10.03
C ASP A 159 25.35 1.24 -8.72
N ALA A 160 26.29 0.95 -7.84
CA ALA A 160 26.39 1.61 -6.52
C ALA A 160 26.63 3.14 -6.63
N ALA A 161 27.20 3.62 -7.72
CA ALA A 161 27.40 5.04 -7.94
C ALA A 161 26.09 5.74 -8.29
N GLU A 162 25.28 5.14 -9.19
CA GLU A 162 23.96 5.63 -9.55
C GLU A 162 23.01 5.62 -8.34
N TYR A 163 22.97 4.51 -7.60
CA TYR A 163 22.18 4.41 -6.36
C TYR A 163 22.56 5.52 -5.37
N SER A 164 23.86 5.74 -5.13
CA SER A 164 24.35 6.78 -4.25
C SER A 164 23.98 8.20 -4.74
N ALA A 165 24.03 8.44 -6.05
CA ALA A 165 23.65 9.71 -6.66
C ALA A 165 22.13 9.94 -6.49
N THR A 166 21.30 8.97 -6.87
CA THR A 166 19.83 9.04 -6.73
C THR A 166 19.41 9.33 -5.29
N LEU A 167 20.01 8.68 -4.31
CA LEU A 167 19.71 8.95 -2.89
C LEU A 167 20.14 10.34 -2.43
N LYS A 168 21.20 10.92 -3.01
CA LYS A 168 21.64 12.28 -2.69
C LYS A 168 20.76 13.34 -3.32
N GLU A 169 20.35 13.13 -4.56
CA GLU A 169 19.62 14.11 -5.36
C GLU A 169 18.12 14.09 -5.10
N SER A 170 17.52 12.93 -4.95
CA SER A 170 16.08 12.79 -4.72
C SER A 170 15.72 12.65 -3.26
N ARG A 171 15.00 13.66 -2.73
CA ARG A 171 14.41 13.58 -1.38
C ARG A 171 13.31 12.51 -1.30
N VAL A 172 12.59 12.27 -2.39
CA VAL A 172 11.54 11.24 -2.45
C VAL A 172 12.16 9.85 -2.38
N ALA A 173 13.23 9.58 -3.16
CA ALA A 173 13.94 8.31 -3.11
C ALA A 173 14.50 7.99 -1.71
N ARG A 174 14.82 9.01 -0.91
CA ARG A 174 15.25 8.83 0.50
C ARG A 174 14.09 8.54 1.46
N MET A 175 12.84 8.77 1.06
CA MET A 175 11.66 8.47 1.89
C MET A 175 11.13 7.04 1.66
N VAL A 176 11.52 6.40 0.56
CA VAL A 176 11.22 5.03 0.18
C VAL A 176 12.26 4.09 0.75
#